data_c36491f3cb9164fb9da63a1b858e6650
#
_entry.id   c36491f3cb9164fb9da63a1b858e6650
#
_cell.length_a   1.000
_cell.length_b   1.000
_cell.length_c   1.000
_cell.angle_alpha   90.00
_cell.angle_beta   90.00
_cell.angle_gamma   90.00
#
_symmetry.space_group_name_H-M   'P 1'
#
loop_
_entity.id
_entity.type
_entity.pdbx_description
1 polymer ?
#
loop_
_entity_poly.entity_id
_entity_poly.type
_entity_poly.pdbx_seq_one_letter_code
_entity_poly.pdbx_strand_id
1 'polypeptide(L)'
;MKEWCGWPVVDEATGWEAAQKILTEAELSDGLPLVPPTLRRLEAMVAGVTGRSDSHGMMPPMFGDITPESVAYQCVIAGALPAELPVVLMAAQAILEPDFNLLGIATTTGSACVVLCVHGPIARKLGVNAGTNCIGPGTRANACIGRALQLCLRNIGGARSETGDMATIGQPGKYTFCFAERADGPFPTLTERHGLGRDVDAITVMGVSGTAEVLPGDGEGATPEAILDPVVAAMRAEVVMSGQVRKNQRGEQVLLLPLELAEKIARHDAWDLRRVQQYLFDKGDGVASAPEEIGRAHV
;
A
#
# COMPACT_ATOMS: atom_id res chain seq x y z
N MET A 1 27.43 -8.91 -19.37
CA MET A 1 26.90 -7.82 -18.51
C MET A 1 27.01 -8.31 -17.07
N LYS A 2 27.35 -7.43 -16.12
CA LYS A 2 27.29 -7.81 -14.69
C LYS A 2 25.85 -7.99 -14.29
N GLU A 3 25.60 -8.88 -13.34
CA GLU A 3 24.24 -9.17 -12.84
C GLU A 3 24.17 -8.99 -11.31
N TRP A 4 22.97 -8.68 -10.83
CA TRP A 4 22.60 -8.63 -9.44
C TRP A 4 21.30 -9.41 -9.25
N CYS A 5 21.34 -10.50 -8.52
CA CYS A 5 20.19 -11.44 -8.39
C CYS A 5 19.60 -11.88 -9.74
N GLY A 6 20.44 -12.07 -10.77
CA GLY A 6 19.98 -12.44 -12.11
C GLY A 6 19.46 -11.28 -12.98
N TRP A 7 19.48 -10.04 -12.48
CA TRP A 7 19.08 -8.85 -13.23
C TRP A 7 20.29 -8.01 -13.69
N PRO A 8 20.16 -7.26 -14.81
CA PRO A 8 21.27 -6.52 -15.38
C PRO A 8 21.72 -5.38 -14.47
N VAL A 9 23.04 -5.26 -14.28
CA VAL A 9 23.67 -4.09 -13.67
C VAL A 9 24.09 -3.16 -14.81
N VAL A 10 23.65 -1.91 -14.75
CA VAL A 10 23.96 -0.88 -15.74
C VAL A 10 25.30 -0.22 -15.38
N ASP A 11 26.17 -0.03 -16.36
CA ASP A 11 27.44 0.68 -16.16
C ASP A 11 27.18 2.17 -15.87
N GLU A 12 28.02 2.79 -15.03
CA GLU A 12 27.91 4.21 -14.65
C GLU A 12 28.05 5.16 -15.87
N ALA A 13 28.74 4.71 -16.92
CA ALA A 13 28.94 5.48 -18.15
C ALA A 13 27.78 5.31 -19.16
N THR A 14 26.83 4.42 -18.89
CA THR A 14 25.71 4.17 -19.80
C THR A 14 24.77 5.37 -19.83
N GLY A 15 24.52 5.90 -21.03
CA GLY A 15 23.57 6.98 -21.23
C GLY A 15 22.13 6.55 -20.89
N TRP A 16 21.27 7.54 -20.63
CA TRP A 16 19.91 7.33 -20.16
C TRP A 16 19.10 6.40 -21.10
N GLU A 17 19.07 6.70 -22.37
CA GLU A 17 18.29 5.95 -23.37
C GLU A 17 18.74 4.50 -23.48
N ALA A 18 20.05 4.27 -23.43
CA ALA A 18 20.63 2.93 -23.45
C ALA A 18 20.28 2.16 -22.20
N ALA A 19 20.30 2.81 -21.04
CA ALA A 19 19.89 2.20 -19.76
C ALA A 19 18.41 1.82 -19.79
N GLN A 20 17.51 2.70 -20.26
CA GLN A 20 16.09 2.37 -20.38
C GLN A 20 15.86 1.20 -21.34
N LYS A 21 16.58 1.14 -22.45
CA LYS A 21 16.50 0.02 -23.40
C LYS A 21 16.89 -1.31 -22.74
N ILE A 22 18.02 -1.35 -22.03
CA ILE A 22 18.48 -2.55 -21.29
C ILE A 22 17.40 -3.05 -20.33
N LEU A 23 16.81 -2.14 -19.53
CA LEU A 23 15.83 -2.49 -18.52
C LEU A 23 14.48 -2.90 -19.10
N THR A 24 14.11 -2.35 -20.26
CA THR A 24 12.90 -2.73 -20.99
C THR A 24 13.08 -4.10 -21.65
N GLU A 25 14.22 -4.37 -22.28
CA GLU A 25 14.54 -5.67 -22.87
C GLU A 25 14.65 -6.79 -21.82
N ALA A 26 15.02 -6.43 -20.59
CA ALA A 26 14.98 -7.32 -19.41
C ALA A 26 13.59 -7.45 -18.78
N GLU A 27 12.55 -6.84 -19.36
CA GLU A 27 11.15 -6.86 -18.90
C GLU A 27 10.94 -6.33 -17.48
N LEU A 28 11.80 -5.45 -16.97
CA LEU A 28 11.78 -4.94 -15.60
C LEU A 28 10.88 -3.71 -15.44
N SER A 29 10.52 -3.03 -16.53
CA SER A 29 9.74 -1.80 -16.49
C SER A 29 8.25 -2.06 -16.29
N ASP A 30 7.63 -1.24 -15.47
CA ASP A 30 6.18 -1.10 -15.30
C ASP A 30 5.56 -0.12 -16.31
N GLY A 31 6.33 0.32 -17.31
CA GLY A 31 5.95 1.33 -18.30
C GLY A 31 6.44 2.75 -17.97
N LEU A 32 6.88 2.98 -16.73
CA LEU A 32 7.49 4.24 -16.31
C LEU A 32 9.03 4.16 -16.40
N PRO A 33 9.71 5.29 -16.56
CA PRO A 33 11.18 5.33 -16.51
C PRO A 33 11.72 4.71 -15.23
N LEU A 34 12.82 3.98 -15.35
CA LEU A 34 13.50 3.33 -14.24
C LEU A 34 14.83 4.03 -13.93
N VAL A 35 15.17 4.14 -12.65
CA VAL A 35 16.50 4.60 -12.24
C VAL A 35 17.51 3.50 -12.60
N PRO A 36 18.58 3.83 -13.38
CA PRO A 36 19.57 2.82 -13.76
C PRO A 36 20.22 2.14 -12.54
N PRO A 37 20.12 0.81 -12.39
CA PRO A 37 20.69 0.06 -11.28
C PRO A 37 22.20 -0.13 -11.49
N THR A 38 22.97 0.90 -11.18
CA THR A 38 24.43 0.81 -11.20
C THR A 38 24.94 0.10 -9.95
N LEU A 39 26.13 -0.52 -10.05
CA LEU A 39 26.70 -1.23 -8.91
C LEU A 39 26.82 -0.33 -7.67
N ARG A 40 27.22 0.93 -7.86
CA ARG A 40 27.32 1.92 -6.78
C ARG A 40 25.98 2.15 -6.08
N ARG A 41 24.89 2.26 -6.83
CA ARG A 41 23.54 2.46 -6.25
C ARG A 41 23.06 1.22 -5.52
N LEU A 42 23.29 0.04 -6.08
CA LEU A 42 22.92 -1.24 -5.47
C LEU A 42 23.67 -1.47 -4.16
N GLU A 43 25.01 -1.27 -4.16
CA GLU A 43 25.81 -1.39 -2.94
C GLU A 43 25.44 -0.35 -1.89
N ALA A 44 25.13 0.89 -2.30
CA ALA A 44 24.66 1.91 -1.38
C ALA A 44 23.29 1.53 -0.76
N MET A 45 22.39 0.89 -1.54
CA MET A 45 21.08 0.46 -1.07
C MET A 45 21.17 -0.59 0.03
N VAL A 46 22.11 -1.53 -0.09
CA VAL A 46 22.31 -2.61 0.90
C VAL A 46 23.43 -2.31 1.91
N ALA A 47 23.94 -1.07 1.95
CA ALA A 47 24.98 -0.71 2.89
C ALA A 47 24.50 -0.93 4.34
N GLY A 48 25.26 -1.72 5.11
CA GLY A 48 24.91 -2.07 6.49
C GLY A 48 23.85 -3.16 6.66
N VAL A 49 23.31 -3.70 5.57
CA VAL A 49 22.41 -4.86 5.63
C VAL A 49 23.21 -6.13 5.82
N THR A 50 22.86 -6.93 6.84
CA THR A 50 23.38 -8.28 7.07
C THR A 50 22.47 -9.29 6.40
N GLY A 51 22.98 -10.49 6.07
CA GLY A 51 22.16 -11.54 5.46
C GLY A 51 21.54 -11.13 4.13
N ARG A 52 22.30 -10.43 3.28
CA ARG A 52 21.81 -9.83 2.03
C ARG A 52 21.08 -10.81 1.10
N SER A 53 21.53 -12.08 1.11
CA SER A 53 20.98 -13.15 0.28
C SER A 53 20.09 -14.13 1.07
N ASP A 54 19.79 -13.84 2.35
CA ASP A 54 18.92 -14.68 3.14
C ASP A 54 17.49 -14.60 2.61
N SER A 55 16.84 -15.75 2.44
CA SER A 55 15.46 -15.82 1.98
C SER A 55 14.51 -15.39 3.09
N HIS A 56 13.58 -14.51 2.73
CA HIS A 56 12.47 -14.07 3.59
C HIS A 56 11.12 -14.62 3.11
N GLY A 57 11.13 -15.52 2.14
CA GLY A 57 9.96 -16.18 1.61
C GLY A 57 9.84 -16.07 0.10
N MET A 58 8.85 -16.76 -0.45
CA MET A 58 8.63 -16.88 -1.89
C MET A 58 7.42 -16.05 -2.32
N MET A 59 7.62 -15.07 -3.20
CA MET A 59 6.57 -14.16 -3.66
C MET A 59 5.76 -14.76 -4.82
N PRO A 60 4.46 -15.04 -4.65
CA PRO A 60 3.62 -15.51 -5.74
C PRO A 60 3.40 -14.40 -6.79
N PRO A 61 2.94 -14.75 -8.02
CA PRO A 61 2.49 -16.07 -8.45
C PRO A 61 3.59 -17.01 -8.94
N MET A 62 4.79 -16.50 -9.31
CA MET A 62 5.87 -17.32 -9.84
C MET A 62 6.88 -17.76 -8.76
N PHE A 63 6.62 -17.39 -7.51
CA PHE A 63 7.39 -17.80 -6.33
C PHE A 63 8.88 -17.44 -6.39
N GLY A 64 9.20 -16.23 -6.86
CA GLY A 64 10.54 -15.69 -6.77
C GLY A 64 10.95 -15.39 -5.32
N ASP A 65 12.23 -15.55 -5.01
CA ASP A 65 12.76 -15.43 -3.66
C ASP A 65 12.91 -13.97 -3.20
N ILE A 66 12.32 -13.64 -2.07
CA ILE A 66 12.48 -12.34 -1.42
C ILE A 66 13.76 -12.37 -0.60
N THR A 67 14.75 -11.64 -1.05
CA THR A 67 15.99 -11.38 -0.31
C THR A 67 16.18 -9.86 -0.16
N PRO A 68 16.96 -9.39 0.83
CA PRO A 68 17.34 -7.98 0.89
C PRO A 68 17.94 -7.45 -0.42
N GLU A 69 18.72 -8.26 -1.13
CA GLU A 69 19.31 -7.90 -2.42
C GLU A 69 18.28 -7.79 -3.54
N SER A 70 17.32 -8.72 -3.62
CA SER A 70 16.29 -8.70 -4.64
C SER A 70 15.34 -7.51 -4.46
N VAL A 71 14.96 -7.19 -3.21
CA VAL A 71 14.15 -6.02 -2.87
C VAL A 71 14.94 -4.72 -3.09
N ALA A 72 16.22 -4.68 -2.73
CA ALA A 72 17.09 -3.52 -2.95
C ALA A 72 17.18 -3.14 -4.43
N TYR A 73 17.24 -4.13 -5.32
CA TYR A 73 17.20 -3.87 -6.76
C TYR A 73 15.91 -3.14 -7.16
N GLN A 74 14.76 -3.59 -6.68
CA GLN A 74 13.47 -2.95 -6.97
C GLN A 74 13.41 -1.54 -6.36
N CYS A 75 13.97 -1.33 -5.17
CA CYS A 75 14.09 -0.02 -4.55
C CYS A 75 14.92 0.93 -5.41
N VAL A 76 16.07 0.49 -5.94
CA VAL A 76 16.91 1.32 -6.80
C VAL A 76 16.16 1.71 -8.07
N ILE A 77 15.58 0.76 -8.80
CA ILE A 77 14.90 1.06 -10.07
C ILE A 77 13.63 1.90 -9.87
N ALA A 78 12.98 1.81 -8.70
CA ALA A 78 11.85 2.67 -8.31
C ALA A 78 12.27 4.11 -7.96
N GLY A 79 13.55 4.36 -7.64
CA GLY A 79 14.05 5.63 -7.16
C GLY A 79 13.93 5.84 -5.65
N ALA A 80 13.78 4.75 -4.88
CA ALA A 80 13.81 4.79 -3.42
C ALA A 80 15.21 5.09 -2.88
N LEU A 81 15.26 5.62 -1.65
CA LEU A 81 16.52 5.87 -0.93
C LEU A 81 16.90 4.68 -0.04
N PRO A 82 18.19 4.52 0.31
CA PRO A 82 18.64 3.42 1.18
C PRO A 82 17.89 3.32 2.51
N ALA A 83 17.53 4.45 3.11
CA ALA A 83 16.76 4.48 4.36
C ALA A 83 15.32 3.91 4.23
N GLU A 84 14.81 3.75 3.02
CA GLU A 84 13.47 3.26 2.72
C GLU A 84 13.43 1.74 2.50
N LEU A 85 14.59 1.11 2.24
CA LEU A 85 14.70 -0.33 2.03
C LEU A 85 14.06 -1.16 3.17
N PRO A 86 14.27 -0.86 4.46
CA PRO A 86 13.66 -1.64 5.54
C PRO A 86 12.12 -1.66 5.48
N VAL A 87 11.51 -0.53 5.10
CA VAL A 87 10.03 -0.43 4.97
C VAL A 87 9.53 -1.29 3.81
N VAL A 88 10.21 -1.23 2.66
CA VAL A 88 9.83 -2.04 1.49
C VAL A 88 10.04 -3.54 1.75
N LEU A 89 11.16 -3.91 2.40
CA LEU A 89 11.44 -5.30 2.75
C LEU A 89 10.40 -5.86 3.74
N MET A 90 10.07 -5.09 4.77
CA MET A 90 9.03 -5.47 5.74
C MET A 90 7.65 -5.60 5.04
N ALA A 91 7.32 -4.69 4.12
CA ALA A 91 6.09 -4.78 3.34
C ALA A 91 6.06 -6.02 2.44
N ALA A 92 7.18 -6.35 1.78
CA ALA A 92 7.31 -7.55 0.97
C ALA A 92 7.15 -8.84 1.78
N GLN A 93 7.55 -8.83 3.06
CA GLN A 93 7.32 -9.95 3.98
C GLN A 93 5.85 -9.99 4.46
N ALA A 94 5.29 -8.86 4.86
CA ALA A 94 3.94 -8.78 5.40
C ALA A 94 2.86 -9.26 4.41
N ILE A 95 3.04 -8.99 3.11
CA ILE A 95 2.10 -9.47 2.08
C ILE A 95 2.17 -10.99 1.84
N LEU A 96 3.17 -11.69 2.40
CA LEU A 96 3.26 -13.16 2.36
C LEU A 96 2.45 -13.84 3.46
N GLU A 97 1.97 -13.07 4.45
CA GLU A 97 1.12 -13.65 5.49
C GLU A 97 -0.11 -14.32 4.85
N PRO A 98 -0.47 -15.56 5.30
CA PRO A 98 -1.54 -16.33 4.66
C PRO A 98 -2.87 -15.59 4.57
N ASP A 99 -3.21 -14.82 5.60
CA ASP A 99 -4.46 -14.06 5.69
C ASP A 99 -4.55 -12.92 4.67
N PHE A 100 -3.40 -12.44 4.16
CA PHE A 100 -3.35 -11.42 3.11
C PHE A 100 -3.79 -11.96 1.75
N ASN A 101 -3.61 -13.27 1.53
CA ASN A 101 -3.95 -13.95 0.27
C ASN A 101 -3.32 -13.28 -0.97
N LEU A 102 -2.00 -13.05 -0.92
CA LEU A 102 -1.29 -12.38 -2.02
C LEU A 102 -1.50 -13.05 -3.37
N LEU A 103 -1.51 -14.39 -3.42
CA LEU A 103 -1.74 -15.12 -4.67
C LEU A 103 -3.08 -14.71 -5.30
N GLY A 104 -4.15 -14.66 -4.51
CA GLY A 104 -5.46 -14.23 -4.97
C GLY A 104 -5.46 -12.77 -5.45
N ILE A 105 -4.80 -11.85 -4.72
CA ILE A 105 -4.69 -10.44 -5.09
C ILE A 105 -3.88 -10.24 -6.38
N ALA A 106 -2.77 -10.95 -6.52
CA ALA A 106 -1.86 -10.79 -7.65
C ALA A 106 -2.43 -11.35 -8.96
N THR A 107 -3.24 -12.44 -8.88
CA THR A 107 -3.71 -13.18 -10.08
C THR A 107 -5.19 -12.94 -10.40
N THR A 108 -5.88 -12.11 -9.64
CA THR A 108 -7.31 -11.83 -9.86
C THR A 108 -7.57 -11.19 -11.22
N THR A 109 -8.72 -11.50 -11.82
CA THR A 109 -9.26 -10.74 -12.97
C THR A 109 -9.84 -9.37 -12.55
N GLY A 110 -10.03 -9.15 -11.27
CA GLY A 110 -10.41 -7.86 -10.69
C GLY A 110 -9.24 -6.86 -10.68
N SER A 111 -9.49 -5.69 -10.13
CA SER A 111 -8.53 -4.57 -10.13
C SER A 111 -7.74 -4.42 -8.82
N ALA A 112 -7.69 -5.46 -7.97
CA ALA A 112 -7.03 -5.36 -6.68
C ALA A 112 -5.54 -4.97 -6.81
N CYS A 113 -5.10 -4.07 -5.93
CA CYS A 113 -3.69 -3.68 -5.77
C CYS A 113 -3.29 -3.74 -4.29
N VAL A 114 -1.99 -3.81 -4.03
CA VAL A 114 -1.44 -3.73 -2.68
C VAL A 114 -1.27 -2.26 -2.28
N VAL A 115 -1.81 -1.91 -1.13
CA VAL A 115 -1.68 -0.60 -0.50
C VAL A 115 -0.81 -0.74 0.75
N LEU A 116 0.09 0.22 0.96
CA LEU A 116 0.98 0.28 2.09
C LEU A 116 0.68 1.51 2.94
N CYS A 117 0.37 1.32 4.20
CA CYS A 117 0.30 2.38 5.20
C CYS A 117 1.50 2.26 6.17
N VAL A 118 2.22 3.37 6.36
CA VAL A 118 3.40 3.43 7.22
C VAL A 118 3.04 4.16 8.52
N HIS A 119 3.41 3.58 9.66
CA HIS A 119 3.08 4.08 10.99
C HIS A 119 4.34 4.45 11.78
N GLY A 120 4.14 5.32 12.76
CA GLY A 120 5.17 5.66 13.75
C GLY A 120 6.20 6.69 13.30
N PRO A 121 7.26 6.87 14.10
CA PRO A 121 8.34 7.83 13.84
C PRO A 121 9.03 7.64 12.48
N ILE A 122 9.14 6.41 11.99
CA ILE A 122 9.77 6.11 10.70
C ILE A 122 9.07 6.81 9.54
N ALA A 123 7.75 6.95 9.57
CA ALA A 123 7.01 7.65 8.54
C ALA A 123 7.49 9.10 8.43
N ARG A 124 7.61 9.80 9.56
CA ARG A 124 8.10 11.18 9.60
C ARG A 124 9.57 11.28 9.20
N LYS A 125 10.41 10.36 9.68
CA LYS A 125 11.84 10.31 9.36
C LYS A 125 12.12 10.14 7.88
N LEU A 126 11.32 9.35 7.19
CA LEU A 126 11.42 9.12 5.75
C LEU A 126 10.67 10.17 4.92
N GLY A 127 9.89 11.03 5.55
CA GLY A 127 9.05 12.02 4.87
C GLY A 127 7.87 11.41 4.12
N VAL A 128 7.32 10.29 4.64
CA VAL A 128 6.08 9.71 4.09
C VAL A 128 4.90 10.61 4.48
N ASN A 129 4.17 11.08 3.49
CA ASN A 129 3.07 12.02 3.68
C ASN A 129 1.84 11.33 4.29
N ALA A 130 1.32 11.91 5.37
CA ALA A 130 0.09 11.51 6.06
C ALA A 130 -0.98 12.64 6.03
N GLY A 131 -0.72 13.71 5.31
CA GLY A 131 -1.58 14.90 5.27
C GLY A 131 -2.23 15.13 3.91
N THR A 132 -2.38 16.38 3.55
CA THR A 132 -3.00 16.78 2.28
C THR A 132 -2.36 16.04 1.10
N ASN A 133 -3.22 15.48 0.25
CA ASN A 133 -2.82 14.74 -0.94
C ASN A 133 -1.94 13.50 -0.66
N CYS A 134 -2.10 12.83 0.48
CA CYS A 134 -1.24 11.72 0.91
C CYS A 134 -1.28 10.50 -0.04
N ILE A 135 -2.37 10.28 -0.76
CA ILE A 135 -2.50 9.22 -1.78
C ILE A 135 -2.31 9.73 -3.21
N GLY A 136 -2.04 11.03 -3.38
CA GLY A 136 -1.79 11.66 -4.66
C GLY A 136 -0.31 11.94 -4.93
N PRO A 137 0.00 12.60 -6.06
CA PRO A 137 1.38 12.91 -6.43
C PRO A 137 1.97 14.04 -5.56
N GLY A 138 3.32 14.13 -5.54
CA GLY A 138 4.07 15.23 -4.91
C GLY A 138 5.07 14.79 -3.85
N THR A 139 4.83 13.67 -3.17
CA THR A 139 5.77 13.16 -2.16
C THR A 139 6.56 11.99 -2.72
N ARG A 140 7.89 12.19 -2.88
CA ARG A 140 8.79 11.17 -3.43
C ARG A 140 8.75 9.86 -2.61
N ALA A 141 8.79 9.95 -1.26
CA ALA A 141 8.79 8.77 -0.41
C ALA A 141 7.55 7.90 -0.66
N ASN A 142 6.33 8.48 -0.66
CA ASN A 142 5.10 7.76 -0.96
C ASN A 142 5.17 7.08 -2.34
N ALA A 143 5.58 7.84 -3.36
CA ALA A 143 5.65 7.35 -4.72
C ALA A 143 6.67 6.21 -4.89
N CYS A 144 7.90 6.40 -4.38
CA CYS A 144 8.99 5.44 -4.59
C CYS A 144 8.86 4.18 -3.72
N ILE A 145 8.43 4.31 -2.45
CA ILE A 145 8.20 3.16 -1.56
C ILE A 145 7.07 2.28 -2.12
N GLY A 146 5.92 2.88 -2.45
CA GLY A 146 4.81 2.14 -3.03
C GLY A 146 5.18 1.48 -4.35
N ARG A 147 5.88 2.21 -5.24
CA ARG A 147 6.35 1.67 -6.53
C ARG A 147 7.35 0.53 -6.37
N ALA A 148 8.28 0.64 -5.40
CA ALA A 148 9.25 -0.42 -5.14
C ALA A 148 8.55 -1.73 -4.75
N LEU A 149 7.51 -1.67 -3.93
CA LEU A 149 6.69 -2.84 -3.57
C LEU A 149 5.96 -3.41 -4.80
N GLN A 150 5.36 -2.57 -5.65
CA GLN A 150 4.70 -3.03 -6.88
C GLN A 150 5.72 -3.66 -7.87
N LEU A 151 6.93 -3.12 -7.95
CA LEU A 151 8.01 -3.73 -8.74
C LEU A 151 8.50 -5.05 -8.13
N CYS A 152 8.47 -5.22 -6.80
CA CYS A 152 8.71 -6.54 -6.19
C CYS A 152 7.66 -7.56 -6.66
N LEU A 153 6.37 -7.21 -6.61
CA LEU A 153 5.30 -8.08 -7.10
C LEU A 153 5.50 -8.46 -8.57
N ARG A 154 5.86 -7.48 -9.40
CA ARG A 154 6.08 -7.67 -10.84
C ARG A 154 7.34 -8.49 -11.15
N ASN A 155 8.48 -8.14 -10.56
CA ASN A 155 9.78 -8.64 -11.00
C ASN A 155 10.30 -9.80 -10.16
N ILE A 156 9.96 -9.86 -8.86
CA ILE A 156 10.26 -11.01 -8.00
C ILE A 156 9.11 -12.01 -8.09
N GLY A 157 7.87 -11.54 -7.85
CA GLY A 157 6.68 -12.39 -7.87
C GLY A 157 6.24 -12.84 -9.25
N GLY A 158 6.61 -12.12 -10.31
CA GLY A 158 6.18 -12.41 -11.69
C GLY A 158 4.72 -12.00 -11.98
N ALA A 159 4.14 -11.09 -11.18
CA ALA A 159 2.81 -10.53 -11.44
C ALA A 159 2.85 -9.54 -12.62
N ARG A 160 3.08 -10.03 -13.81
CA ARG A 160 3.11 -9.28 -15.06
C ARG A 160 1.78 -9.42 -15.78
N SER A 161 1.36 -8.38 -16.49
CA SER A 161 0.15 -8.42 -17.31
C SER A 161 0.16 -9.62 -18.24
N GLU A 162 -0.96 -10.30 -18.34
CA GLU A 162 -1.20 -11.48 -19.21
C GLU A 162 -0.46 -12.76 -18.78
N THR A 163 0.47 -12.68 -17.83
CA THR A 163 1.23 -13.86 -17.34
C THR A 163 0.86 -14.22 -15.91
N GLY A 164 0.97 -13.28 -14.99
CA GLY A 164 0.68 -13.48 -13.56
C GLY A 164 -0.43 -12.56 -13.07
N ASP A 165 -0.48 -11.33 -13.57
CA ASP A 165 -1.55 -10.36 -13.31
C ASP A 165 -2.62 -10.47 -14.40
N MET A 166 -3.78 -11.01 -14.04
CA MET A 166 -4.89 -11.26 -14.95
C MET A 166 -5.96 -10.17 -14.91
N ALA A 167 -5.69 -9.03 -14.29
CA ALA A 167 -6.65 -7.93 -14.16
C ALA A 167 -7.16 -7.48 -15.54
N THR A 168 -8.49 -7.50 -15.73
CA THR A 168 -9.13 -7.14 -16.99
C THR A 168 -8.90 -5.65 -17.33
N ILE A 169 -8.98 -4.77 -16.35
CA ILE A 169 -8.81 -3.32 -16.55
C ILE A 169 -7.63 -2.80 -15.71
N GLY A 170 -7.48 -3.29 -14.47
CA GLY A 170 -6.51 -2.78 -13.51
C GLY A 170 -6.93 -1.45 -12.89
N GLN A 171 -6.01 -0.81 -12.16
CA GLN A 171 -6.21 0.51 -11.56
C GLN A 171 -4.87 1.24 -11.37
N PRO A 172 -4.88 2.60 -11.23
CA PRO A 172 -3.65 3.38 -11.02
C PRO A 172 -2.84 2.99 -9.77
N GLY A 173 -3.48 2.47 -8.71
CA GLY A 173 -2.83 1.97 -7.50
C GLY A 173 -1.84 0.82 -7.74
N LYS A 174 -1.90 0.16 -8.90
CA LYS A 174 -0.92 -0.85 -9.31
C LYS A 174 0.44 -0.27 -9.72
N TYR A 175 0.56 1.04 -9.93
CA TYR A 175 1.85 1.70 -10.11
C TYR A 175 2.52 2.01 -8.77
N THR A 176 1.73 2.57 -7.84
CA THR A 176 2.18 2.95 -6.49
C THR A 176 0.98 3.25 -5.63
N PHE A 177 0.99 2.78 -4.38
CA PHE A 177 -0.02 3.15 -3.40
C PHE A 177 0.58 3.05 -2.00
N CYS A 178 1.11 4.16 -1.50
CA CYS A 178 1.71 4.24 -0.17
C CYS A 178 1.40 5.59 0.46
N PHE A 179 1.05 5.57 1.73
CA PHE A 179 0.82 6.76 2.55
C PHE A 179 1.17 6.46 4.01
N ALA A 180 1.16 7.49 4.88
CA ALA A 180 1.32 7.28 6.30
C ALA A 180 0.03 7.63 7.06
N GLU A 181 -0.16 6.99 8.22
CA GLU A 181 -1.20 7.36 9.17
C GLU A 181 -0.76 8.53 10.03
N ARG A 182 -1.67 9.47 10.29
CA ARG A 182 -1.44 10.56 11.25
C ARG A 182 -1.58 10.06 12.68
N ALA A 183 -0.56 10.38 13.49
CA ALA A 183 -0.55 10.01 14.92
C ALA A 183 -1.18 11.06 15.83
N ASP A 184 -1.51 12.26 15.32
CA ASP A 184 -2.05 13.39 16.07
C ASP A 184 -3.58 13.54 15.98
N GLY A 185 -4.26 12.53 15.40
CA GLY A 185 -5.72 12.50 15.33
C GLY A 185 -6.41 12.17 16.65
N PRO A 186 -7.73 12.42 16.75
CA PRO A 186 -8.50 12.20 17.96
C PRO A 186 -8.82 10.73 18.23
N PHE A 187 -8.70 9.86 17.22
CA PHE A 187 -8.97 8.44 17.33
C PHE A 187 -7.68 7.64 17.53
N PRO A 188 -7.75 6.44 18.15
CA PRO A 188 -6.62 5.53 18.25
C PRO A 188 -6.07 5.18 16.87
N THR A 189 -4.75 5.21 16.71
CA THR A 189 -4.06 4.76 15.50
C THR A 189 -4.26 3.26 15.28
N LEU A 190 -3.99 2.77 14.05
CA LEU A 190 -4.02 1.34 13.77
C LEU A 190 -3.08 0.56 14.68
N THR A 191 -1.88 1.09 14.96
CA THR A 191 -0.94 0.46 15.89
C THR A 191 -1.51 0.34 17.31
N GLU A 192 -2.14 1.39 17.84
CA GLU A 192 -2.80 1.35 19.15
C GLU A 192 -3.97 0.36 19.18
N ARG A 193 -4.74 0.25 18.10
CA ARG A 193 -5.85 -0.71 17.99
C ARG A 193 -5.38 -2.17 18.01
N HIS A 194 -4.16 -2.42 17.59
CA HIS A 194 -3.51 -3.74 17.65
C HIS A 194 -2.68 -3.95 18.93
N GLY A 195 -2.85 -3.10 19.94
CA GLY A 195 -2.15 -3.22 21.22
C GLY A 195 -0.69 -2.78 21.20
N LEU A 196 -0.25 -2.13 20.11
CA LEU A 196 1.06 -1.51 20.01
C LEU A 196 1.00 -0.04 20.47
N GLY A 197 2.14 0.57 20.69
CA GLY A 197 2.20 2.00 21.01
C GLY A 197 2.04 2.89 19.77
N ARG A 198 1.58 4.13 19.98
CA ARG A 198 1.47 5.15 18.92
C ARG A 198 2.80 5.48 18.25
N ASP A 199 3.90 5.39 18.99
CA ASP A 199 5.26 5.68 18.53
C ASP A 199 6.04 4.40 18.12
N VAL A 200 5.34 3.32 17.81
CA VAL A 200 5.95 2.10 17.27
C VAL A 200 6.03 2.21 15.76
N ASP A 201 7.22 1.98 15.20
CA ASP A 201 7.41 1.87 13.76
C ASP A 201 6.77 0.57 13.27
N ALA A 202 5.78 0.71 12.41
CA ALA A 202 5.04 -0.42 11.87
C ALA A 202 4.56 -0.13 10.44
N ILE A 203 4.09 -1.17 9.78
CA ILE A 203 3.42 -1.07 8.49
C ILE A 203 2.10 -1.83 8.52
N THR A 204 1.17 -1.40 7.69
CA THR A 204 -0.04 -2.13 7.36
C THR A 204 -0.13 -2.32 5.86
N VAL A 205 -0.41 -3.54 5.42
CA VAL A 205 -0.65 -3.86 4.01
C VAL A 205 -2.10 -4.24 3.79
N MET A 206 -2.68 -3.77 2.69
CA MET A 206 -4.09 -3.96 2.36
C MET A 206 -4.23 -4.32 0.89
N GLY A 207 -5.14 -5.25 0.56
CA GLY A 207 -5.58 -5.50 -0.81
C GLY A 207 -6.80 -4.64 -1.12
N VAL A 208 -6.69 -3.70 -2.07
CA VAL A 208 -7.74 -2.72 -2.36
C VAL A 208 -8.18 -2.79 -3.81
N SER A 209 -9.47 -3.02 -4.05
CA SER A 209 -10.04 -3.14 -5.40
C SER A 209 -10.30 -1.79 -6.07
N GLY A 210 -10.44 -0.71 -5.29
CA GLY A 210 -10.70 0.63 -5.80
C GLY A 210 -10.77 1.65 -4.67
N THR A 211 -10.87 2.92 -5.03
CA THR A 211 -11.07 4.04 -4.12
C THR A 211 -12.26 4.86 -4.56
N ALA A 212 -13.00 5.41 -3.60
CA ALA A 212 -14.05 6.38 -3.85
C ALA A 212 -13.81 7.62 -3.01
N GLU A 213 -13.92 8.80 -3.62
CA GLU A 213 -13.99 10.05 -2.88
C GLU A 213 -15.43 10.27 -2.42
N VAL A 214 -15.59 10.55 -1.15
CA VAL A 214 -16.90 10.83 -0.56
C VAL A 214 -16.88 12.22 0.04
N LEU A 215 -17.73 13.10 -0.47
CA LEU A 215 -17.90 14.44 0.10
C LEU A 215 -18.82 14.33 1.33
N PRO A 216 -18.40 14.87 2.48
CA PRO A 216 -19.24 14.88 3.67
C PRO A 216 -20.46 15.77 3.47
N GLY A 217 -21.52 15.51 4.21
CA GLY A 217 -22.69 16.42 4.28
C GLY A 217 -22.30 17.80 4.84
N ASP A 218 -23.05 18.80 4.44
CA ASP A 218 -22.70 20.22 4.54
C ASP A 218 -22.56 20.82 5.94
N GLY A 219 -21.59 21.73 6.07
CA GLY A 219 -21.57 22.87 6.93
C GLY A 219 -20.76 22.76 8.21
N GLU A 220 -20.48 23.95 8.82
CA GLU A 220 -19.72 24.09 10.07
C GLU A 220 -20.36 23.40 11.28
N GLY A 221 -21.67 23.16 11.24
CA GLY A 221 -22.44 22.51 12.31
C GLY A 221 -22.86 21.07 11.96
N ALA A 222 -22.20 20.40 11.03
CA ALA A 222 -22.57 19.03 10.65
C ALA A 222 -22.42 18.05 11.83
N THR A 223 -23.49 17.31 12.11
CA THR A 223 -23.44 16.21 13.09
C THR A 223 -22.60 15.06 12.57
N PRO A 224 -22.10 14.17 13.44
CA PRO A 224 -21.39 12.97 13.01
C PRO A 224 -22.17 12.14 11.99
N GLU A 225 -23.49 12.04 12.16
CA GLU A 225 -24.37 11.34 11.22
C GLU A 225 -24.35 12.01 9.84
N ALA A 226 -24.47 13.33 9.77
CA ALA A 226 -24.43 14.06 8.51
C ALA A 226 -23.09 13.90 7.77
N ILE A 227 -21.98 13.76 8.50
CA ILE A 227 -20.65 13.49 7.94
C ILE A 227 -20.58 12.06 7.42
N LEU A 228 -21.14 11.09 8.14
CA LEU A 228 -20.98 9.66 7.86
C LEU A 228 -22.04 9.08 6.91
N ASP A 229 -23.24 9.66 6.80
CA ASP A 229 -24.31 9.16 5.92
C ASP A 229 -23.88 9.05 4.45
N PRO A 230 -23.15 10.03 3.85
CA PRO A 230 -22.62 9.87 2.49
C PRO A 230 -21.60 8.71 2.38
N VAL A 231 -20.80 8.47 3.44
CA VAL A 231 -19.86 7.34 3.49
C VAL A 231 -20.63 6.02 3.47
N VAL A 232 -21.69 5.89 4.29
CA VAL A 232 -22.58 4.73 4.27
C VAL A 232 -23.17 4.49 2.89
N ALA A 233 -23.64 5.54 2.23
CA ALA A 233 -24.21 5.45 0.88
C ALA A 233 -23.19 4.94 -0.15
N ALA A 234 -21.94 5.47 -0.09
CA ALA A 234 -20.86 5.04 -0.96
C ALA A 234 -20.47 3.57 -0.72
N MET A 235 -20.30 3.17 0.54
CA MET A 235 -19.99 1.77 0.92
C MET A 235 -21.07 0.80 0.43
N ARG A 236 -22.35 1.15 0.58
CA ARG A 236 -23.47 0.34 0.08
C ARG A 236 -23.47 0.24 -1.44
N ALA A 237 -23.22 1.34 -2.14
CA ALA A 237 -23.13 1.36 -3.60
C ALA A 237 -22.00 0.48 -4.12
N GLU A 238 -20.83 0.50 -3.49
CA GLU A 238 -19.70 -0.36 -3.86
C GLU A 238 -20.03 -1.84 -3.74
N VAL A 239 -20.66 -2.26 -2.65
CA VAL A 239 -21.10 -3.66 -2.45
C VAL A 239 -22.05 -4.09 -3.56
N VAL A 240 -23.00 -3.25 -3.96
CA VAL A 240 -23.95 -3.53 -5.05
C VAL A 240 -23.23 -3.60 -6.40
N MET A 241 -22.31 -2.64 -6.67
CA MET A 241 -21.59 -2.55 -7.95
C MET A 241 -20.58 -3.68 -8.14
N SER A 242 -19.98 -4.17 -7.07
CA SER A 242 -19.05 -5.31 -7.13
C SER A 242 -19.76 -6.65 -7.39
N GLY A 243 -21.09 -6.68 -7.43
CA GLY A 243 -21.86 -7.89 -7.60
C GLY A 243 -21.82 -8.85 -6.39
N GLN A 244 -21.26 -8.39 -5.29
CA GLN A 244 -21.14 -9.17 -4.06
C GLN A 244 -22.46 -9.19 -3.28
N VAL A 245 -23.43 -9.91 -3.81
CA VAL A 245 -24.75 -10.07 -3.18
C VAL A 245 -24.71 -11.08 -2.01
N ARG A 246 -23.62 -11.81 -1.85
CA ARG A 246 -23.50 -12.86 -0.83
C ARG A 246 -22.81 -12.33 0.42
N LYS A 247 -23.47 -12.47 1.57
CA LYS A 247 -22.96 -12.07 2.90
C LYS A 247 -21.55 -12.55 3.25
N ASN A 248 -21.07 -13.61 2.61
CA ASN A 248 -19.78 -14.27 2.90
C ASN A 248 -18.64 -13.83 1.97
N GLN A 249 -18.83 -12.83 1.11
CA GLN A 249 -17.83 -12.35 0.13
C GLN A 249 -17.60 -10.85 0.24
N ARG A 250 -17.88 -10.28 1.41
CA ARG A 250 -17.71 -8.85 1.66
C ARG A 250 -16.25 -8.57 1.95
N GLY A 251 -15.69 -7.60 1.23
CA GLY A 251 -14.36 -7.08 1.52
C GLY A 251 -14.37 -6.18 2.76
N GLU A 252 -13.22 -6.02 3.36
CA GLU A 252 -13.01 -5.03 4.41
C GLU A 252 -13.08 -3.63 3.80
N GLN A 253 -13.66 -2.70 4.55
CA GLN A 253 -13.77 -1.30 4.15
C GLN A 253 -12.72 -0.47 4.89
N VAL A 254 -11.94 0.32 4.16
CA VAL A 254 -10.97 1.24 4.74
C VAL A 254 -11.42 2.67 4.50
N LEU A 255 -11.66 3.40 5.58
CA LEU A 255 -12.00 4.81 5.54
C LEU A 255 -10.78 5.66 5.86
N LEU A 256 -10.32 6.45 4.88
CA LEU A 256 -9.35 7.52 5.11
C LEU A 256 -10.12 8.79 5.47
N LEU A 257 -10.10 9.15 6.74
CA LEU A 257 -10.84 10.28 7.28
C LEU A 257 -9.90 11.49 7.46
N PRO A 258 -10.14 12.62 6.77
CA PRO A 258 -9.39 13.86 7.02
C PRO A 258 -9.44 14.29 8.48
N LEU A 259 -8.33 14.85 8.98
CA LEU A 259 -8.21 15.25 10.39
C LEU A 259 -9.34 16.14 10.84
N GLU A 260 -9.72 17.11 10.02
CA GLU A 260 -10.78 18.08 10.33
C GLU A 260 -12.14 17.42 10.54
N LEU A 261 -12.42 16.36 9.77
CA LEU A 261 -13.66 15.59 9.92
C LEU A 261 -13.60 14.67 11.14
N ALA A 262 -12.44 14.04 11.37
CA ALA A 262 -12.21 13.24 12.57
C ALA A 262 -12.39 14.07 13.85
N GLU A 263 -11.83 15.29 13.91
CA GLU A 263 -12.00 16.22 15.01
C GLU A 263 -13.45 16.69 15.18
N LYS A 264 -14.15 16.99 14.07
CA LYS A 264 -15.57 17.36 14.14
C LYS A 264 -16.40 16.25 14.77
N ILE A 265 -16.21 15.00 14.34
CA ILE A 265 -16.90 13.84 14.92
C ILE A 265 -16.57 13.70 16.40
N ALA A 266 -15.29 13.72 16.75
CA ALA A 266 -14.82 13.50 18.12
C ALA A 266 -15.21 14.61 19.12
N ARG A 267 -15.64 15.81 18.67
CA ARG A 267 -16.18 16.86 19.53
C ARG A 267 -17.57 16.54 20.10
N HIS A 268 -18.25 15.55 19.54
CA HIS A 268 -19.55 15.12 20.03
C HIS A 268 -19.39 14.01 21.07
N ASP A 269 -19.98 14.18 22.23
CA ASP A 269 -19.94 13.19 23.30
C ASP A 269 -20.42 11.83 22.79
N ALA A 270 -19.75 10.76 23.25
CA ALA A 270 -20.00 9.38 22.86
C ALA A 270 -19.68 9.00 21.39
N TRP A 271 -19.06 9.86 20.61
CA TRP A 271 -18.58 9.56 19.24
C TRP A 271 -17.10 9.21 19.23
N ASP A 272 -16.75 8.13 19.89
CA ASP A 272 -15.44 7.48 19.75
C ASP A 272 -15.34 6.64 18.47
N LEU A 273 -14.16 6.06 18.20
CA LEU A 273 -13.95 5.22 17.02
C LEU A 273 -14.93 4.03 16.97
N ARG A 274 -15.21 3.41 18.11
CA ARG A 274 -16.13 2.28 18.18
C ARG A 274 -17.56 2.68 17.78
N ARG A 275 -17.99 3.88 18.19
CA ARG A 275 -19.29 4.40 17.79
C ARG A 275 -19.36 4.72 16.32
N VAL A 276 -18.27 5.25 15.73
CA VAL A 276 -18.18 5.47 14.27
C VAL A 276 -18.31 4.14 13.52
N GLN A 277 -17.53 3.13 13.90
CA GLN A 277 -17.59 1.80 13.29
C GLN A 277 -18.97 1.15 13.43
N GLN A 278 -19.57 1.24 14.62
CA GLN A 278 -20.91 0.71 14.87
C GLN A 278 -21.97 1.41 14.00
N TYR A 279 -21.87 2.73 13.87
CA TYR A 279 -22.79 3.50 13.02
C TYR A 279 -22.70 3.08 11.55
N LEU A 280 -21.49 2.97 11.02
CA LEU A 280 -21.25 2.53 9.64
C LEU A 280 -21.75 1.11 9.42
N PHE A 281 -21.54 0.22 10.40
CA PHE A 281 -22.01 -1.15 10.36
C PHE A 281 -23.55 -1.24 10.35
N ASP A 282 -24.22 -0.59 11.31
CA ASP A 282 -25.67 -0.62 11.48
C ASP A 282 -26.38 -0.03 10.26
N LYS A 283 -25.88 1.08 9.75
CA LYS A 283 -26.43 1.77 8.58
C LYS A 283 -26.01 1.16 7.25
N GLY A 284 -24.85 0.51 7.21
CA GLY A 284 -24.29 -0.09 6.00
C GLY A 284 -25.07 -1.31 5.49
N ASP A 285 -25.90 -1.94 6.32
CA ASP A 285 -26.73 -3.10 6.00
C ASP A 285 -25.97 -4.15 5.16
N GLY A 286 -24.91 -4.64 5.75
CA GLY A 286 -24.12 -5.68 5.12
C GLY A 286 -22.84 -5.25 4.42
N VAL A 287 -22.36 -4.08 4.70
CA VAL A 287 -21.05 -3.58 4.25
C VAL A 287 -19.90 -4.37 4.87
N ALA A 288 -20.05 -4.83 6.11
CA ALA A 288 -19.05 -5.64 6.82
C ALA A 288 -19.74 -6.80 7.56
N SER A 289 -18.99 -7.78 8.02
CA SER A 289 -19.51 -8.90 8.83
C SER A 289 -19.58 -8.54 10.32
N ALA A 290 -18.73 -7.58 10.76
CA ALA A 290 -18.70 -7.05 12.11
C ALA A 290 -18.28 -5.57 12.10
N PRO A 291 -18.65 -4.76 13.13
CA PRO A 291 -18.23 -3.36 13.20
C PRO A 291 -16.71 -3.18 13.17
N GLU A 292 -15.96 -4.08 13.78
CA GLU A 292 -14.51 -4.05 13.88
C GLU A 292 -13.81 -4.23 12.52
N GLU A 293 -14.48 -4.81 11.52
CA GLU A 293 -13.95 -4.99 10.16
C GLU A 293 -13.97 -3.69 9.36
N ILE A 294 -14.69 -2.68 9.82
CA ILE A 294 -14.66 -1.35 9.21
C ILE A 294 -13.37 -0.66 9.65
N GLY A 295 -12.48 -0.44 8.71
CA GLY A 295 -11.16 0.14 8.95
C GLY A 295 -10.16 -0.84 9.59
N ARG A 296 -10.38 -2.15 9.48
CA ARG A 296 -9.40 -3.16 9.86
C ARG A 296 -8.30 -3.20 8.80
N ALA A 297 -7.09 -2.94 9.24
CA ALA A 297 -5.90 -3.24 8.47
C ALA A 297 -5.25 -4.46 9.12
N HIS A 298 -4.82 -5.43 8.33
CA HIS A 298 -3.96 -6.50 8.81
C HIS A 298 -2.56 -5.93 9.07
N VAL A 299 -2.00 -6.20 10.26
CA VAL A 299 -0.63 -5.83 10.66
C VAL A 299 0.26 -7.01 10.49
#